data_5af86193ed36c50bcf7720d5866f7259
#
_entry.id   5af86193ed36c50bcf7720d5866f7259
#
_cell.length_a   1.000
_cell.length_b   1.000
_cell.length_c   1.000
_cell.angle_alpha   90.00
_cell.angle_beta   90.00
_cell.angle_gamma   90.00
#
_symmetry.space_group_name_H-M   'P 1'
#
loop_
_entity.id
_entity.type
_entity.pdbx_description
1 polymer ?
#
loop_
_entity_poly.entity_id
_entity_poly.type
_entity_poly.pdbx_seq_one_letter_code
_entity_poly.pdbx_strand_id
1 'polypeptide(L)'
;MAILSKLKRQELFTLNQQEVVDYILIHTNEISNMTIQDLAKATYSSNATIIRICKKVECDGFKNFKLKLTKEIENQKYIQNDVDFTKPFHSKENTVMLINHFTNLYKESIDIINSSLDIKNLEMIAKTIIKAKRIFIFAYGDTGLTVEGFINKLTKLNYFPILATKNREDGYLIQNISKEDCVLFMTYSGNKDFNQYSYLIKKRGCPILSITSNENSAVYTKSDYRILIPSKELENKISTFYSQLAFHYLLNLIYSLIYQGISR
;
A
#
# COMPACT_ATOMS: atom_id res chain seq x y z
N MET A 1 -15.44 -6.94 -17.96
CA MET A 1 -14.13 -6.79 -18.65
C MET A 1 -14.09 -5.41 -19.26
N ALA A 2 -12.97 -4.68 -19.13
CA ALA A 2 -12.80 -3.31 -19.63
C ALA A 2 -12.89 -3.25 -21.16
N ILE A 3 -13.48 -2.16 -21.72
CA ILE A 3 -13.67 -2.02 -23.17
C ILE A 3 -12.34 -1.98 -23.90
N LEU A 4 -11.35 -1.23 -23.39
CA LEU A 4 -10.03 -1.14 -24.02
C LEU A 4 -9.32 -2.49 -24.07
N SER A 5 -9.48 -3.34 -23.05
CA SER A 5 -8.91 -4.69 -23.08
C SER A 5 -9.59 -5.58 -24.13
N LYS A 6 -10.90 -5.38 -24.39
CA LYS A 6 -11.61 -6.09 -25.46
C LYS A 6 -11.23 -5.58 -26.86
N LEU A 7 -11.06 -4.26 -27.02
CA LEU A 7 -10.60 -3.67 -28.28
C LEU A 7 -9.18 -4.14 -28.66
N LYS A 8 -8.28 -4.37 -27.70
CA LYS A 8 -6.93 -4.88 -27.96
C LYS A 8 -6.90 -6.34 -28.41
N ARG A 9 -7.99 -7.09 -28.28
CA ARG A 9 -8.10 -8.49 -28.70
C ARG A 9 -8.50 -8.56 -30.17
N GLN A 10 -7.52 -8.43 -31.05
CA GLN A 10 -7.71 -8.36 -32.52
C GLN A 10 -8.44 -9.57 -33.08
N GLU A 11 -8.33 -10.74 -32.45
CA GLU A 11 -9.04 -11.97 -32.81
C GLU A 11 -10.57 -11.87 -32.77
N LEU A 12 -11.10 -10.86 -32.10
CA LEU A 12 -12.54 -10.60 -32.04
C LEU A 12 -13.08 -9.90 -33.29
N PHE A 13 -12.22 -9.34 -34.14
CA PHE A 13 -12.60 -8.44 -35.21
C PHE A 13 -12.20 -8.98 -36.58
N THR A 14 -13.01 -8.70 -37.61
CA THR A 14 -12.63 -8.93 -39.03
C THR A 14 -11.61 -7.88 -39.48
N LEU A 15 -10.86 -8.13 -40.53
CA LEU A 15 -9.84 -7.18 -41.04
C LEU A 15 -10.36 -5.75 -41.20
N ASN A 16 -11.52 -5.54 -41.83
CA ASN A 16 -12.13 -4.22 -41.94
C ASN A 16 -12.60 -3.62 -40.59
N GLN A 17 -12.85 -4.43 -39.58
CA GLN A 17 -13.18 -3.96 -38.23
C GLN A 17 -11.91 -3.63 -37.44
N GLN A 18 -10.81 -4.30 -37.68
CA GLN A 18 -9.53 -4.02 -37.05
C GLN A 18 -9.03 -2.61 -37.36
N GLU A 19 -9.14 -2.17 -38.64
CA GLU A 19 -8.79 -0.80 -39.04
C GLU A 19 -9.59 0.25 -38.21
N VAL A 20 -10.88 0.03 -38.01
CA VAL A 20 -11.71 0.92 -37.19
C VAL A 20 -11.28 0.87 -35.71
N VAL A 21 -11.00 -0.33 -35.19
CA VAL A 21 -10.54 -0.54 -33.83
C VAL A 21 -9.19 0.11 -33.59
N ASP A 22 -8.26 -0.02 -34.54
CA ASP A 22 -6.94 0.60 -34.43
C ASP A 22 -7.03 2.13 -34.46
N TYR A 23 -7.89 2.69 -35.29
CA TYR A 23 -8.18 4.13 -35.24
C TYR A 23 -8.74 4.55 -33.86
N ILE A 24 -9.70 3.81 -33.30
CA ILE A 24 -10.26 4.09 -31.97
C ILE A 24 -9.19 4.03 -30.90
N LEU A 25 -8.28 3.06 -30.95
CA LEU A 25 -7.19 2.90 -29.96
C LEU A 25 -6.16 4.02 -30.03
N ILE A 26 -5.88 4.54 -31.24
CA ILE A 26 -4.95 5.66 -31.47
C ILE A 26 -5.58 7.00 -31.05
N HIS A 27 -6.87 7.21 -31.36
CA HIS A 27 -7.60 8.47 -31.17
C HIS A 27 -8.57 8.45 -30.00
N THR A 28 -8.29 7.67 -28.96
CA THR A 28 -9.21 7.43 -27.83
C THR A 28 -9.81 8.69 -27.21
N ASN A 29 -9.02 9.76 -27.08
CA ASN A 29 -9.47 11.04 -26.51
C ASN A 29 -10.44 11.81 -27.41
N GLU A 30 -10.37 11.61 -28.71
CA GLU A 30 -11.21 12.32 -29.70
C GLU A 30 -12.58 11.65 -29.87
N ILE A 31 -12.63 10.33 -29.67
CA ILE A 31 -13.86 9.52 -29.84
C ILE A 31 -15.03 10.02 -28.96
N SER A 32 -14.72 10.59 -27.79
CA SER A 32 -15.76 11.15 -26.90
C SER A 32 -16.59 12.26 -27.57
N ASN A 33 -15.99 13.02 -28.47
CA ASN A 33 -16.60 14.15 -29.16
C ASN A 33 -17.13 13.80 -30.58
N MET A 34 -16.81 12.62 -31.10
CA MET A 34 -17.23 12.19 -32.45
C MET A 34 -18.67 11.68 -32.46
N THR A 35 -19.36 11.94 -33.56
CA THR A 35 -20.60 11.21 -33.91
C THR A 35 -20.23 9.87 -34.57
N ILE A 36 -21.19 8.94 -34.67
CA ILE A 36 -20.97 7.68 -35.39
C ILE A 36 -20.64 7.93 -36.87
N GLN A 37 -21.18 9.01 -37.46
CA GLN A 37 -20.91 9.42 -38.84
C GLN A 37 -19.51 9.95 -39.02
N ASP A 38 -19.00 10.72 -38.01
CA ASP A 38 -17.61 11.22 -38.03
C ASP A 38 -16.62 10.06 -37.98
N LEU A 39 -16.85 9.09 -37.08
CA LEU A 39 -16.02 7.92 -36.98
C LEU A 39 -16.08 7.06 -38.26
N ALA A 40 -17.26 6.85 -38.83
CA ALA A 40 -17.45 6.12 -40.07
C ALA A 40 -16.68 6.77 -41.23
N LYS A 41 -16.74 8.11 -41.32
CA LYS A 41 -16.02 8.90 -42.32
C LYS A 41 -14.49 8.84 -42.09
N ALA A 42 -14.05 8.99 -40.86
CA ALA A 42 -12.60 8.96 -40.52
C ALA A 42 -11.94 7.59 -40.78
N THR A 43 -12.73 6.52 -40.69
CA THR A 43 -12.25 5.13 -40.86
C THR A 43 -12.67 4.51 -42.20
N TYR A 44 -13.24 5.29 -43.12
CA TYR A 44 -13.79 4.82 -44.37
C TYR A 44 -14.70 3.59 -44.23
N SER A 45 -15.45 3.53 -43.12
CA SER A 45 -16.33 2.41 -42.76
C SER A 45 -17.80 2.81 -42.78
N SER A 46 -18.70 1.85 -42.53
CA SER A 46 -20.15 2.13 -42.39
C SER A 46 -20.56 2.24 -40.90
N ASN A 47 -21.63 2.99 -40.63
CA ASN A 47 -22.26 3.02 -39.31
C ASN A 47 -22.63 1.61 -38.80
N ALA A 48 -23.05 0.70 -39.72
CA ALA A 48 -23.35 -0.68 -39.40
C ALA A 48 -22.10 -1.45 -38.90
N THR A 49 -20.94 -1.19 -39.45
CA THR A 49 -19.66 -1.77 -39.00
C THR A 49 -19.32 -1.33 -37.60
N ILE A 50 -19.48 -0.02 -37.29
CA ILE A 50 -19.23 0.53 -35.97
C ILE A 50 -20.19 -0.07 -34.94
N ILE A 51 -21.48 -0.20 -35.26
CA ILE A 51 -22.45 -0.84 -34.36
C ILE A 51 -22.09 -2.31 -34.08
N ARG A 52 -21.60 -3.05 -35.08
CA ARG A 52 -21.14 -4.43 -34.89
C ARG A 52 -19.93 -4.49 -33.95
N ILE A 53 -19.00 -3.56 -34.05
CA ILE A 53 -17.86 -3.44 -33.11
C ILE A 53 -18.38 -3.17 -31.70
N CYS A 54 -19.31 -2.20 -31.53
CA CYS A 54 -19.90 -1.91 -30.22
C CYS A 54 -20.55 -3.16 -29.59
N LYS A 55 -21.30 -3.95 -30.36
CA LYS A 55 -21.91 -5.20 -29.87
C LYS A 55 -20.86 -6.24 -29.45
N LYS A 56 -19.75 -6.38 -30.19
CA LYS A 56 -18.67 -7.30 -29.85
C LYS A 56 -17.98 -6.97 -28.53
N VAL A 57 -17.93 -5.67 -28.18
CA VAL A 57 -17.41 -5.22 -26.89
C VAL A 57 -18.50 -5.06 -25.80
N GLU A 58 -19.68 -5.64 -26.03
CA GLU A 58 -20.84 -5.66 -25.10
C GLU A 58 -21.37 -4.26 -24.78
N CYS A 59 -21.53 -3.45 -25.83
CA CYS A 59 -22.14 -2.13 -25.76
C CYS A 59 -23.43 -2.06 -26.59
N ASP A 60 -24.48 -1.49 -25.99
CA ASP A 60 -25.77 -1.24 -26.66
C ASP A 60 -25.69 0.03 -27.53
N GLY A 61 -24.92 -0.08 -28.64
CA GLY A 61 -24.77 1.00 -29.61
C GLY A 61 -23.64 1.99 -29.24
N PHE A 62 -23.43 2.94 -30.19
CA PHE A 62 -22.30 3.84 -30.17
C PHE A 62 -22.34 4.83 -29.00
N LYS A 63 -23.54 5.29 -28.58
CA LYS A 63 -23.66 6.20 -27.42
C LYS A 63 -23.19 5.54 -26.12
N ASN A 64 -23.63 4.29 -25.89
CA ASN A 64 -23.21 3.52 -24.73
C ASN A 64 -21.72 3.19 -24.77
N PHE A 65 -21.22 2.81 -25.97
CA PHE A 65 -19.78 2.59 -26.21
C PHE A 65 -18.95 3.82 -25.83
N LYS A 66 -19.29 5.01 -26.36
CA LYS A 66 -18.59 6.26 -26.04
C LYS A 66 -18.56 6.54 -24.53
N LEU A 67 -19.73 6.45 -23.87
CA LEU A 67 -19.84 6.71 -22.44
C LEU A 67 -18.91 5.81 -21.63
N LYS A 68 -18.93 4.51 -21.92
CA LYS A 68 -18.09 3.53 -21.23
C LYS A 68 -16.61 3.71 -21.56
N LEU A 69 -16.27 3.99 -22.84
CA LEU A 69 -14.89 4.24 -23.28
C LEU A 69 -14.32 5.50 -22.61
N THR A 70 -15.06 6.61 -22.63
CA THR A 70 -14.66 7.87 -21.97
C THR A 70 -14.40 7.66 -20.49
N LYS A 71 -15.33 6.97 -19.80
CA LYS A 71 -15.17 6.66 -18.38
C LYS A 71 -13.94 5.79 -18.10
N GLU A 72 -13.64 4.84 -18.99
CA GLU A 72 -12.45 3.99 -18.86
C GLU A 72 -11.16 4.76 -19.13
N ILE A 73 -11.14 5.66 -20.13
CA ILE A 73 -10.01 6.53 -20.44
C ILE A 73 -9.75 7.52 -19.29
N GLU A 74 -10.80 8.13 -18.75
CA GLU A 74 -10.69 8.97 -17.58
C GLU A 74 -10.07 8.19 -16.41
N ASN A 75 -10.57 7.00 -16.14
CA ASN A 75 -9.97 6.12 -15.12
C ASN A 75 -8.52 5.78 -15.44
N GLN A 76 -8.14 5.55 -16.71
CA GLN A 76 -6.75 5.25 -17.08
C GLN A 76 -5.82 6.47 -17.02
N LYS A 77 -6.30 7.68 -17.30
CA LYS A 77 -5.52 8.91 -17.06
C LYS A 77 -5.11 9.06 -15.59
N TYR A 78 -5.88 8.47 -14.68
CA TYR A 78 -5.59 8.44 -13.25
C TYR A 78 -4.68 7.26 -12.83
N ILE A 79 -4.50 6.24 -13.68
CA ILE A 79 -3.67 5.05 -13.39
C ILE A 79 -2.20 5.23 -13.85
N GLN A 80 -1.91 6.20 -14.73
CA GLN A 80 -0.59 6.37 -15.36
C GLN A 80 0.35 7.38 -14.67
N ASN A 81 0.02 7.91 -13.51
CA ASN A 81 0.99 8.71 -12.76
C ASN A 81 1.73 7.78 -11.80
N ASP A 82 3.07 7.75 -11.90
CA ASP A 82 3.93 7.23 -10.85
C ASP A 82 3.46 7.79 -9.51
N VAL A 83 3.17 6.91 -8.55
CA VAL A 83 2.68 7.34 -7.25
C VAL A 83 3.78 8.10 -6.53
N ASP A 84 3.55 9.38 -6.28
CA ASP A 84 4.43 10.16 -5.41
C ASP A 84 4.09 9.87 -3.94
N PHE A 85 4.87 9.02 -3.30
CA PHE A 85 4.70 8.66 -1.89
C PHE A 85 5.00 9.81 -0.93
N THR A 86 5.70 10.83 -1.39
CA THR A 86 6.10 12.00 -0.60
C THR A 86 5.04 13.10 -0.64
N LYS A 87 4.49 13.33 -1.83
CA LYS A 87 3.47 14.35 -2.12
C LYS A 87 2.36 13.76 -2.99
N PRO A 88 1.48 12.92 -2.43
CA PRO A 88 0.51 12.14 -3.21
C PRO A 88 -0.63 12.96 -3.83
N PHE A 89 -0.66 14.27 -3.61
CA PHE A 89 -1.67 15.18 -4.18
C PHE A 89 -1.13 16.61 -4.35
N HIS A 90 -1.81 17.41 -5.18
CA HIS A 90 -1.49 18.81 -5.45
C HIS A 90 -2.61 19.74 -4.95
N SER A 91 -2.26 21.01 -4.65
CA SER A 91 -3.15 22.00 -4.00
C SER A 91 -4.41 22.39 -4.78
N LYS A 92 -4.52 22.07 -6.07
CA LYS A 92 -5.64 22.46 -6.96
C LYS A 92 -6.38 21.28 -7.57
N GLU A 93 -6.30 20.11 -6.97
CA GLU A 93 -7.00 18.94 -7.47
C GLU A 93 -8.47 18.90 -7.01
N ASN A 94 -9.33 18.33 -7.86
CA ASN A 94 -10.70 18.06 -7.47
C ASN A 94 -10.77 16.78 -6.60
N THR A 95 -11.87 16.61 -5.88
CA THR A 95 -12.09 15.49 -4.94
C THR A 95 -11.95 14.12 -5.60
N VAL A 96 -12.38 13.96 -6.87
CA VAL A 96 -12.27 12.68 -7.58
C VAL A 96 -10.80 12.32 -7.82
N MET A 97 -9.98 13.30 -8.20
CA MET A 97 -8.53 13.11 -8.37
C MET A 97 -7.88 12.71 -7.04
N LEU A 98 -8.21 13.39 -5.94
CA LEU A 98 -7.71 13.04 -4.60
C LEU A 98 -8.05 11.59 -4.22
N ILE A 99 -9.30 11.15 -4.43
CA ILE A 99 -9.73 9.77 -4.16
C ILE A 99 -8.88 8.78 -4.96
N ASN A 100 -8.64 9.07 -6.25
CA ASN A 100 -7.86 8.19 -7.11
C ASN A 100 -6.38 8.13 -6.69
N HIS A 101 -5.76 9.28 -6.36
CA HIS A 101 -4.38 9.32 -5.88
C HIS A 101 -4.20 8.49 -4.61
N PHE A 102 -5.06 8.65 -3.61
CA PHE A 102 -5.00 7.86 -2.40
C PHE A 102 -5.31 6.37 -2.64
N THR A 103 -6.23 6.06 -3.54
CA THR A 103 -6.51 4.66 -3.93
C THR A 103 -5.27 4.01 -4.53
N ASN A 104 -4.57 4.70 -5.45
CA ASN A 104 -3.37 4.19 -6.09
C ASN A 104 -2.21 4.11 -5.09
N LEU A 105 -2.00 5.15 -4.27
CA LEU A 105 -1.01 5.15 -3.20
C LEU A 105 -1.16 3.91 -2.31
N TYR A 106 -2.38 3.61 -1.86
CA TYR A 106 -2.60 2.49 -0.95
C TYR A 106 -2.44 1.13 -1.62
N LYS A 107 -2.92 0.97 -2.86
CA LYS A 107 -2.72 -0.28 -3.63
C LYS A 107 -1.24 -0.55 -3.86
N GLU A 108 -0.52 0.44 -4.39
CA GLU A 108 0.91 0.30 -4.69
C GLU A 108 1.74 0.11 -3.42
N SER A 109 1.37 0.78 -2.33
CA SER A 109 2.01 0.58 -1.02
C SER A 109 1.93 -0.87 -0.56
N ILE A 110 0.74 -1.47 -0.64
CA ILE A 110 0.53 -2.87 -0.23
C ILE A 110 1.31 -3.82 -1.14
N ASP A 111 1.30 -3.59 -2.45
CA ASP A 111 2.01 -4.42 -3.42
C ASP A 111 3.53 -4.38 -3.20
N ILE A 112 4.09 -3.19 -2.97
CA ILE A 112 5.52 -2.99 -2.68
C ILE A 112 5.90 -3.67 -1.35
N ILE A 113 5.11 -3.52 -0.31
CA ILE A 113 5.37 -4.14 0.99
C ILE A 113 5.35 -5.67 0.84
N ASN A 114 4.32 -6.22 0.20
CA ASN A 114 4.19 -7.66 0.01
C ASN A 114 5.33 -8.26 -0.83
N SER A 115 5.80 -7.54 -1.85
CA SER A 115 6.90 -8.01 -2.71
C SER A 115 8.24 -8.14 -1.99
N SER A 116 8.42 -7.41 -0.88
CA SER A 116 9.65 -7.38 -0.08
C SER A 116 9.51 -8.05 1.29
N LEU A 117 8.31 -8.54 1.65
CA LEU A 117 8.00 -9.03 2.98
C LEU A 117 8.71 -10.36 3.28
N ASP A 118 9.55 -10.38 4.31
CA ASP A 118 10.11 -11.61 4.87
C ASP A 118 9.07 -12.29 5.77
N ILE A 119 8.37 -13.28 5.19
CA ILE A 119 7.32 -14.05 5.87
C ILE A 119 7.86 -14.75 7.11
N LYS A 120 9.08 -15.30 7.04
CA LYS A 120 9.70 -16.01 8.18
C LYS A 120 9.93 -15.06 9.35
N ASN A 121 10.47 -13.87 9.10
CA ASN A 121 10.64 -12.86 10.15
C ASN A 121 9.29 -12.39 10.71
N LEU A 122 8.28 -12.19 9.86
CA LEU A 122 6.94 -11.82 10.30
C LEU A 122 6.34 -12.86 11.27
N GLU A 123 6.44 -14.16 10.94
CA GLU A 123 5.98 -15.25 11.81
C GLU A 123 6.79 -15.31 13.12
N MET A 124 8.10 -15.11 13.05
CA MET A 124 8.95 -15.15 14.25
C MET A 124 8.68 -13.98 15.19
N ILE A 125 8.35 -12.80 14.66
CA ILE A 125 7.89 -11.66 15.47
C ILE A 125 6.63 -12.04 16.25
N ALA A 126 5.61 -12.58 15.58
CA ALA A 126 4.37 -12.99 16.24
C ALA A 126 4.62 -14.08 17.31
N LYS A 127 5.41 -15.10 17.00
CA LYS A 127 5.77 -16.18 17.94
C LYS A 127 6.53 -15.65 19.17
N THR A 128 7.41 -14.66 18.97
CA THR A 128 8.17 -14.04 20.05
C THR A 128 7.26 -13.23 20.99
N ILE A 129 6.31 -12.47 20.41
CA ILE A 129 5.31 -11.73 21.18
C ILE A 129 4.43 -12.67 22.02
N ILE A 130 3.97 -13.79 21.44
CA ILE A 130 3.15 -14.79 22.16
C ILE A 130 3.87 -15.34 23.39
N LYS A 131 5.18 -15.58 23.29
CA LYS A 131 5.97 -16.22 24.37
C LYS A 131 6.47 -15.23 25.44
N ALA A 132 6.43 -13.94 25.16
CA ALA A 132 7.01 -12.94 26.04
C ALA A 132 6.13 -12.73 27.30
N LYS A 133 6.78 -12.55 28.45
CA LYS A 133 6.13 -12.20 29.70
C LYS A 133 5.55 -10.79 29.65
N ARG A 134 6.31 -9.84 29.11
CA ARG A 134 5.90 -8.45 28.86
C ARG A 134 6.38 -8.02 27.49
N ILE A 135 5.61 -7.15 26.86
CA ILE A 135 5.89 -6.61 25.53
C ILE A 135 6.12 -5.11 25.67
N PHE A 136 7.32 -4.64 25.33
CA PHE A 136 7.62 -3.21 25.30
C PHE A 136 7.70 -2.74 23.86
N ILE A 137 7.00 -1.66 23.53
CA ILE A 137 7.01 -1.10 22.16
C ILE A 137 7.59 0.31 22.23
N PHE A 138 8.58 0.58 21.42
CA PHE A 138 9.23 1.88 21.28
C PHE A 138 8.85 2.50 19.94
N ALA A 139 8.07 3.57 19.96
CA ALA A 139 7.61 4.30 18.79
C ALA A 139 7.29 5.75 19.18
N TYR A 140 7.63 6.72 18.30
CA TYR A 140 7.35 8.13 18.52
C TYR A 140 6.41 8.68 17.44
N GLY A 141 5.79 9.82 17.74
CA GLY A 141 4.95 10.57 16.79
C GLY A 141 3.81 9.73 16.21
N ASP A 142 3.58 9.86 14.90
CA ASP A 142 2.52 9.15 14.17
C ASP A 142 2.64 7.62 14.24
N THR A 143 3.88 7.11 14.32
CA THR A 143 4.11 5.68 14.54
C THR A 143 3.61 5.25 15.92
N GLY A 144 3.78 6.09 16.94
CA GLY A 144 3.25 5.86 18.29
C GLY A 144 1.72 5.76 18.30
N LEU A 145 1.02 6.63 17.58
CA LEU A 145 -0.45 6.57 17.43
C LEU A 145 -0.89 5.26 16.75
N THR A 146 -0.17 4.83 15.73
CA THR A 146 -0.44 3.54 15.05
C THR A 146 -0.26 2.36 16.01
N VAL A 147 0.77 2.41 16.86
CA VAL A 147 1.05 1.41 17.89
C VAL A 147 -0.04 1.38 18.97
N GLU A 148 -0.58 2.53 19.41
CA GLU A 148 -1.69 2.56 20.36
C GLU A 148 -2.91 1.79 19.85
N GLY A 149 -3.22 1.91 18.55
CA GLY A 149 -4.26 1.10 17.90
C GLY A 149 -3.98 -0.40 17.93
N PHE A 150 -2.73 -0.80 17.78
CA PHE A 150 -2.30 -2.20 17.89
C PHE A 150 -2.39 -2.72 19.33
N ILE A 151 -1.95 -1.94 20.32
CA ILE A 151 -2.07 -2.26 21.74
C ILE A 151 -3.55 -2.49 22.10
N ASN A 152 -4.45 -1.60 21.66
CA ASN A 152 -5.88 -1.75 21.89
C ASN A 152 -6.45 -3.06 21.28
N LYS A 153 -5.91 -3.52 20.14
CA LYS A 153 -6.30 -4.82 19.58
C LYS A 153 -5.77 -5.98 20.44
N LEU A 154 -4.52 -5.93 20.87
CA LEU A 154 -3.89 -7.00 21.66
C LEU A 154 -4.52 -7.16 23.05
N THR A 155 -5.04 -6.10 23.67
CA THR A 155 -5.77 -6.21 24.94
C THR A 155 -6.99 -7.12 24.83
N LYS A 156 -7.63 -7.21 23.65
CA LYS A 156 -8.75 -8.13 23.41
C LYS A 156 -8.33 -9.61 23.36
N LEU A 157 -7.02 -9.85 23.21
CA LEU A 157 -6.42 -11.19 23.29
C LEU A 157 -5.73 -11.46 24.63
N ASN A 158 -5.97 -10.61 25.63
CA ASN A 158 -5.35 -10.67 26.96
C ASN A 158 -3.82 -10.43 26.94
N TYR A 159 -3.32 -9.68 25.96
CA TYR A 159 -1.95 -9.16 25.92
C TYR A 159 -1.96 -7.68 26.21
N PHE A 160 -1.09 -7.22 27.11
CA PHE A 160 -1.04 -5.83 27.57
C PHE A 160 0.33 -5.21 27.30
N PRO A 161 0.65 -4.86 26.02
CA PRO A 161 1.92 -4.24 25.69
C PRO A 161 2.04 -2.84 26.32
N ILE A 162 3.26 -2.47 26.62
CA ILE A 162 3.62 -1.16 27.18
C ILE A 162 4.20 -0.30 26.05
N LEU A 163 3.54 0.82 25.72
CA LEU A 163 4.15 1.84 24.87
C LEU A 163 5.21 2.59 25.71
N ALA A 164 6.45 2.18 25.57
CA ALA A 164 7.56 2.62 26.44
C ALA A 164 7.86 4.12 26.31
N THR A 165 7.58 4.70 25.14
CA THR A 165 7.83 6.12 24.83
C THR A 165 6.71 7.08 25.21
N LYS A 166 5.59 6.56 25.74
CA LYS A 166 4.39 7.38 25.98
C LYS A 166 4.61 8.55 26.93
N ASN A 167 5.33 8.30 28.02
CA ASN A 167 5.55 9.28 29.09
C ASN A 167 6.98 9.84 29.08
N ARG A 168 7.80 9.56 28.07
CA ARG A 168 9.22 9.89 28.02
C ARG A 168 10.06 9.32 29.19
N GLU A 169 9.59 8.22 29.78
CA GLU A 169 10.25 7.48 30.87
C GLU A 169 10.93 6.20 30.36
N ASP A 170 11.14 6.13 29.06
CA ASP A 170 11.70 4.99 28.34
C ASP A 170 13.09 4.59 28.88
N GLY A 171 13.92 5.54 29.30
CA GLY A 171 15.20 5.27 29.93
C GLY A 171 15.10 4.46 31.23
N TYR A 172 14.09 4.72 32.06
CA TYR A 172 13.82 3.95 33.27
C TYR A 172 13.25 2.57 32.97
N LEU A 173 12.32 2.50 31.98
CA LEU A 173 11.72 1.23 31.60
C LEU A 173 12.78 0.24 31.09
N ILE A 174 13.78 0.70 30.31
CA ILE A 174 14.87 -0.14 29.81
C ILE A 174 15.63 -0.82 30.94
N GLN A 175 15.80 -0.18 32.09
CA GLN A 175 16.49 -0.77 33.24
C GLN A 175 15.75 -1.98 33.81
N ASN A 176 14.43 -2.07 33.60
CA ASN A 176 13.55 -3.12 34.11
C ASN A 176 13.26 -4.23 33.07
N ILE A 177 13.77 -4.12 31.83
CA ILE A 177 13.60 -5.14 30.79
C ILE A 177 14.49 -6.34 31.11
N SER A 178 13.96 -7.54 30.94
CA SER A 178 14.62 -8.83 31.21
C SER A 178 14.60 -9.74 29.98
N LYS A 179 15.30 -10.86 30.06
CA LYS A 179 15.32 -11.90 29.00
C LYS A 179 13.96 -12.59 28.76
N GLU A 180 13.02 -12.49 29.72
CA GLU A 180 11.66 -13.05 29.61
C GLU A 180 10.69 -12.15 28.84
N ASP A 181 11.11 -10.91 28.59
CA ASP A 181 10.33 -9.91 27.88
C ASP A 181 10.65 -9.92 26.38
N CYS A 182 9.95 -9.14 25.59
CA CYS A 182 10.37 -8.78 24.23
C CYS A 182 10.21 -7.28 23.99
N VAL A 183 11.04 -6.76 23.10
CA VAL A 183 11.01 -5.36 22.68
C VAL A 183 10.75 -5.26 21.19
N LEU A 184 9.77 -4.44 20.80
CA LEU A 184 9.48 -4.09 19.43
C LEU A 184 9.83 -2.61 19.19
N PHE A 185 10.83 -2.35 18.37
CA PHE A 185 11.11 -1.02 17.85
C PHE A 185 10.35 -0.77 16.56
N MET A 186 9.64 0.34 16.50
CA MET A 186 8.95 0.80 15.30
C MET A 186 9.38 2.22 14.96
N THR A 187 10.07 2.40 13.85
CA THR A 187 10.55 3.70 13.39
C THR A 187 10.79 3.67 11.89
N TYR A 188 10.34 4.67 11.15
CA TYR A 188 10.55 4.69 9.71
C TYR A 188 12.03 4.96 9.36
N SER A 189 12.55 6.13 9.69
CA SER A 189 13.92 6.55 9.33
C SER A 189 15.00 6.14 10.33
N GLY A 190 14.61 5.61 11.49
CA GLY A 190 15.50 5.38 12.63
C GLY A 190 15.43 6.52 13.65
N ASN A 191 15.84 6.23 14.88
CA ASN A 191 15.89 7.18 15.98
C ASN A 191 17.22 7.00 16.73
N LYS A 192 17.90 8.10 17.07
CA LYS A 192 19.21 8.07 17.73
C LYS A 192 19.12 7.43 19.12
N ASP A 193 18.07 7.70 19.87
CA ASP A 193 17.90 7.15 21.22
C ASP A 193 17.68 5.62 21.15
N PHE A 194 16.96 5.14 20.14
CA PHE A 194 16.77 3.71 19.94
C PHE A 194 18.07 2.95 19.65
N ASN A 195 19.09 3.62 19.09
CA ASN A 195 20.39 3.01 18.88
C ASN A 195 21.04 2.65 20.23
N GLN A 196 21.00 3.57 21.18
CA GLN A 196 21.53 3.31 22.54
C GLN A 196 20.68 2.26 23.26
N TYR A 197 19.35 2.36 23.17
CA TYR A 197 18.43 1.43 23.82
C TYR A 197 18.60 0.00 23.30
N SER A 198 18.71 -0.18 21.98
CA SER A 198 18.91 -1.51 21.39
C SER A 198 20.19 -2.19 21.89
N TYR A 199 21.25 -1.42 22.11
CA TYR A 199 22.50 -1.94 22.69
C TYR A 199 22.32 -2.40 24.15
N LEU A 200 21.68 -1.58 24.99
CA LEU A 200 21.44 -1.90 26.38
C LEU A 200 20.53 -3.12 26.55
N ILE A 201 19.46 -3.19 25.75
CA ILE A 201 18.50 -4.30 25.76
C ILE A 201 19.16 -5.60 25.30
N LYS A 202 19.99 -5.55 24.23
CA LYS A 202 20.72 -6.72 23.73
C LYS A 202 21.66 -7.31 24.79
N LYS A 203 22.35 -6.46 25.58
CA LYS A 203 23.20 -6.91 26.70
C LYS A 203 22.41 -7.68 27.78
N ARG A 204 21.12 -7.45 27.92
CA ARG A 204 20.26 -8.14 28.88
C ARG A 204 19.69 -9.46 28.37
N GLY A 205 19.99 -9.82 27.12
CA GLY A 205 19.49 -11.03 26.48
C GLY A 205 18.01 -11.00 26.13
N CYS A 206 17.38 -9.83 26.15
CA CYS A 206 15.98 -9.68 25.75
C CYS A 206 15.86 -9.74 24.22
N PRO A 207 14.92 -10.52 23.64
CA PRO A 207 14.63 -10.53 22.23
C PRO A 207 14.24 -9.15 21.72
N ILE A 208 14.90 -8.71 20.64
CA ILE A 208 14.64 -7.44 19.96
C ILE A 208 13.99 -7.72 18.61
N LEU A 209 12.85 -7.08 18.41
CA LEU A 209 12.07 -7.08 17.18
C LEU A 209 12.12 -5.67 16.57
N SER A 210 12.10 -5.55 15.25
CA SER A 210 12.03 -4.23 14.62
C SER A 210 11.23 -4.20 13.32
N ILE A 211 10.59 -3.06 13.09
CA ILE A 211 9.97 -2.69 11.81
C ILE A 211 10.48 -1.29 11.46
N THR A 212 11.24 -1.16 10.38
CA THR A 212 11.88 0.10 9.97
C THR A 212 12.11 0.15 8.46
N SER A 213 12.32 1.33 7.90
CA SER A 213 12.78 1.49 6.51
C SER A 213 14.29 1.72 6.40
N ASN A 214 15.00 1.77 7.54
CA ASN A 214 16.44 2.04 7.57
C ASN A 214 17.23 0.79 7.98
N GLU A 215 17.75 0.08 6.98
CA GLU A 215 18.58 -1.13 7.18
C GLU A 215 19.93 -0.86 7.88
N ASN A 216 20.42 0.39 7.81
CA ASN A 216 21.68 0.80 8.44
C ASN A 216 21.49 1.22 9.90
N SER A 217 20.26 1.27 10.41
CA SER A 217 20.01 1.62 11.80
C SER A 217 20.48 0.54 12.76
N ALA A 218 20.95 0.95 13.94
CA ALA A 218 21.32 0.00 15.00
C ALA A 218 20.10 -0.84 15.45
N VAL A 219 18.91 -0.28 15.37
CA VAL A 219 17.66 -0.98 15.63
C VAL A 219 17.52 -2.19 14.69
N TYR A 220 17.71 -1.99 13.38
CA TYR A 220 17.61 -3.08 12.41
C TYR A 220 18.74 -4.11 12.58
N THR A 221 19.97 -3.65 12.69
CA THR A 221 21.15 -4.54 12.73
C THR A 221 21.26 -5.37 14.01
N LYS A 222 20.71 -4.87 15.13
CA LYS A 222 20.74 -5.57 16.42
C LYS A 222 19.49 -6.42 16.70
N SER A 223 18.45 -6.30 15.89
CA SER A 223 17.21 -7.08 16.06
C SER A 223 17.42 -8.55 15.73
N ASP A 224 16.79 -9.40 16.53
CA ASP A 224 16.77 -10.86 16.33
C ASP A 224 15.81 -11.21 15.17
N TYR A 225 14.66 -10.54 15.11
CA TYR A 225 13.71 -10.61 14.01
C TYR A 225 13.32 -9.21 13.56
N ARG A 226 13.31 -9.01 12.24
CA ARG A 226 13.20 -7.66 11.67
C ARG A 226 12.44 -7.66 10.35
N ILE A 227 11.67 -6.60 10.12
CA ILE A 227 10.99 -6.33 8.86
C ILE A 227 11.54 -5.01 8.32
N LEU A 228 12.01 -5.04 7.08
CA LEU A 228 12.40 -3.85 6.35
C LEU A 228 11.22 -3.39 5.49
N ILE A 229 10.75 -2.18 5.74
CA ILE A 229 9.76 -1.51 4.88
C ILE A 229 10.53 -0.78 3.77
N PRO A 230 10.17 -0.91 2.49
CA PRO A 230 10.78 -0.13 1.42
C PRO A 230 10.70 1.37 1.69
N SER A 231 11.82 2.07 1.54
CA SER A 231 11.90 3.52 1.79
C SER A 231 11.32 4.28 0.59
N LYS A 232 10.13 4.83 0.73
CA LYS A 232 9.40 5.56 -0.32
C LYS A 232 9.11 7.01 0.02
N GLU A 233 8.96 7.36 1.30
CA GLU A 233 8.77 8.74 1.75
C GLU A 233 10.11 9.44 1.96
N LEU A 234 10.27 10.63 1.36
CA LEU A 234 11.43 11.49 1.58
C LEU A 234 11.21 12.40 2.80
N GLU A 235 12.26 13.09 3.24
CA GLU A 235 12.20 13.99 4.40
C GLU A 235 11.23 15.16 4.22
N ASN A 236 11.08 15.67 2.97
CA ASN A 236 10.21 16.79 2.63
C ASN A 236 8.75 16.38 2.33
N LYS A 237 8.31 15.26 2.88
CA LYS A 237 6.93 14.75 2.70
C LYS A 237 5.89 15.69 3.30
N ILE A 238 4.69 15.69 2.72
CA ILE A 238 3.53 16.43 3.25
C ILE A 238 3.07 15.82 4.58
N SER A 239 3.04 14.48 4.66
CA SER A 239 2.64 13.73 5.86
C SER A 239 3.09 12.27 5.73
N THR A 240 2.80 11.47 6.74
CA THR A 240 3.21 10.07 6.90
C THR A 240 2.21 9.08 6.31
N PHE A 241 1.73 9.30 5.08
CA PHE A 241 0.69 8.48 4.47
C PHE A 241 1.13 7.04 4.20
N TYR A 242 2.28 6.87 3.54
CA TYR A 242 2.82 5.56 3.21
C TYR A 242 3.31 4.82 4.45
N SER A 243 4.13 5.48 5.27
CA SER A 243 4.72 4.85 6.45
C SER A 243 3.66 4.44 7.47
N GLN A 244 2.63 5.26 7.71
CA GLN A 244 1.51 4.88 8.58
C GLN A 244 0.73 3.68 8.04
N LEU A 245 0.42 3.68 6.73
CA LEU A 245 -0.24 2.53 6.10
C LEU A 245 0.61 1.26 6.24
N ALA A 246 1.91 1.36 5.97
CA ALA A 246 2.83 0.23 6.05
C ALA A 246 2.86 -0.37 7.46
N PHE A 247 3.02 0.47 8.48
CA PHE A 247 3.01 0.02 9.87
C PHE A 247 1.66 -0.58 10.26
N HIS A 248 0.56 0.07 9.91
CA HIS A 248 -0.77 -0.41 10.22
C HIS A 248 -1.06 -1.78 9.57
N TYR A 249 -0.69 -1.93 8.31
CA TYR A 249 -0.83 -3.18 7.56
C TYR A 249 -0.03 -4.32 8.20
N LEU A 250 1.26 -4.10 8.50
CA LEU A 250 2.13 -5.10 9.13
C LEU A 250 1.67 -5.47 10.54
N LEU A 251 1.23 -4.50 11.34
CA LEU A 251 0.67 -4.77 12.67
C LEU A 251 -0.63 -5.58 12.61
N ASN A 252 -1.45 -5.39 11.58
CA ASN A 252 -2.64 -6.23 11.38
C ASN A 252 -2.26 -7.68 11.02
N LEU A 253 -1.23 -7.88 10.19
CA LEU A 253 -0.72 -9.22 9.88
C LEU A 253 -0.16 -9.90 11.14
N ILE A 254 0.65 -9.18 11.93
CA ILE A 254 1.20 -9.68 13.20
C ILE A 254 0.07 -10.04 14.16
N TYR A 255 -0.93 -9.18 14.32
CA TYR A 255 -2.11 -9.45 15.15
C TYR A 255 -2.83 -10.74 14.71
N SER A 256 -3.04 -10.91 13.40
CA SER A 256 -3.71 -12.09 12.84
C SER A 256 -2.92 -13.38 13.13
N LEU A 257 -1.59 -13.33 13.01
CA LEU A 257 -0.72 -14.45 13.35
C LEU A 257 -0.72 -14.76 14.85
N ILE A 258 -0.76 -13.74 15.71
CA ILE A 258 -0.91 -13.92 17.16
C ILE A 258 -2.24 -14.61 17.46
N TYR A 259 -3.34 -14.11 16.89
CA TYR A 259 -4.68 -14.71 17.08
C TYR A 259 -4.71 -16.16 16.67
N GLN A 260 -4.15 -16.52 15.50
CA GLN A 260 -4.05 -17.90 15.06
C GLN A 260 -3.16 -18.77 15.95
N GLY A 261 -2.09 -18.19 16.51
CA GLY A 261 -1.14 -18.89 17.37
C GLY A 261 -1.68 -19.23 18.76
N ILE A 262 -2.61 -18.43 19.29
CA ILE A 262 -3.24 -18.68 20.62
C ILE A 262 -4.54 -19.50 20.51
N SER A 263 -5.14 -19.59 19.33
CA SER A 263 -6.38 -20.35 19.08
C SER A 263 -6.14 -21.83 18.82
N ARG A 264 -4.87 -22.26 18.87
CA ARG A 264 -4.45 -23.65 18.76
C ARG A 264 -4.07 -24.21 20.12
#